data_490420be6ea6e767ca229946fbd05d1b
#
_entry.id   490420be6ea6e767ca229946fbd05d1b
#
_cell.length_a   1.000
_cell.length_b   1.000
_cell.length_c   1.000
_cell.angle_alpha   90.00
_cell.angle_beta   90.00
_cell.angle_gamma   90.00
#
_symmetry.space_group_name_H-M   'P 1'
#
loop_
_entity.id
_entity.type
_entity.pdbx_description
1 polymer ?
#
loop_
_entity_poly.entity_id
_entity_poly.type
_entity_poly.pdbx_seq_one_letter_code
_entity_poly.pdbx_strand_id
1 'polypeptide(L)'
;MEINFKSYGEGKPVVILHGLLGSLDNWISISKSLSKNFKIIVLDLPDHGKSFHTTMFSYKKIAEHLHLFFESNSLKNISIIGHSMGGKIGIKYADMFPKNLDKLVVVDITNKEYSSKRFDHIFLAINALNKIKINSRSHADLISRKFIPIEGERNFVLKNLKRKGDYFDWAPNVNLLLNSISSISSKLLLTSPIKNDVLFIKGEKSDYINKEDEDSLKENFLKYKINEIPNSGHWVHAENSRDFINSVENFLKL
;
A
#
# COMPACT_ATOMS: atom_id res chain seq x y z
N MET A 1 -11.99 -9.07 14.76
CA MET A 1 -11.60 -8.04 13.77
C MET A 1 -11.28 -8.80 12.49
N GLU A 2 -12.06 -8.55 11.43
CA GLU A 2 -11.96 -9.34 10.19
C GLU A 2 -11.22 -8.54 9.13
N ILE A 3 -10.19 -9.13 8.52
CA ILE A 3 -9.49 -8.59 7.36
C ILE A 3 -10.18 -9.13 6.10
N ASN A 4 -10.65 -8.22 5.25
CA ASN A 4 -11.21 -8.58 3.96
C ASN A 4 -10.08 -8.91 2.97
N PHE A 5 -10.17 -10.04 2.29
CA PHE A 5 -9.16 -10.48 1.33
C PHE A 5 -9.74 -11.29 0.17
N LYS A 6 -8.95 -11.46 -0.86
CA LYS A 6 -9.16 -12.40 -1.96
C LYS A 6 -7.91 -13.23 -2.17
N SER A 7 -8.07 -14.49 -2.58
CA SER A 7 -6.95 -15.38 -2.91
C SER A 7 -7.05 -15.85 -4.36
N TYR A 8 -5.90 -15.95 -5.02
CA TYR A 8 -5.78 -16.41 -6.41
C TYR A 8 -4.57 -17.33 -6.54
N GLY A 9 -4.70 -18.41 -7.35
CA GLY A 9 -3.61 -19.34 -7.62
C GLY A 9 -3.23 -20.22 -6.44
N GLU A 10 -2.14 -20.96 -6.62
CA GLU A 10 -1.59 -21.92 -5.67
C GLU A 10 -0.07 -21.77 -5.57
N GLY A 11 0.58 -22.43 -4.60
CA GLY A 11 2.03 -22.43 -4.41
C GLY A 11 2.51 -21.52 -3.28
N LYS A 12 3.70 -20.91 -3.43
CA LYS A 12 4.28 -20.03 -2.39
C LYS A 12 3.38 -18.83 -2.13
N PRO A 13 3.04 -18.53 -0.86
CA PRO A 13 2.16 -17.43 -0.52
C PRO A 13 2.84 -16.07 -0.70
N VAL A 14 2.17 -15.18 -1.43
CA VAL A 14 2.57 -13.79 -1.65
C VAL A 14 1.42 -12.89 -1.25
N VAL A 15 1.65 -12.03 -0.28
CA VAL A 15 0.65 -11.09 0.26
C VAL A 15 0.85 -9.70 -0.35
N ILE A 16 -0.23 -9.09 -0.84
CA ILE A 16 -0.20 -7.75 -1.42
C ILE A 16 -0.87 -6.74 -0.49
N LEU A 17 -0.12 -5.69 -0.13
CA LEU A 17 -0.52 -4.58 0.73
C LEU A 17 -0.61 -3.29 -0.09
N HIS A 18 -1.80 -2.71 -0.18
CA HIS A 18 -2.02 -1.46 -0.92
C HIS A 18 -1.53 -0.22 -0.16
N GLY A 19 -1.46 0.92 -0.85
CA GLY A 19 -1.12 2.22 -0.26
C GLY A 19 -2.29 2.92 0.43
N LEU A 20 -2.03 4.12 0.97
CA LEU A 20 -3.05 4.98 1.59
C LEU A 20 -4.21 5.23 0.63
N LEU A 21 -5.45 5.15 1.13
CA LEU A 21 -6.70 5.24 0.36
C LEU A 21 -6.81 4.21 -0.78
N GLY A 22 -5.97 3.19 -0.79
CA GLY A 22 -6.08 2.05 -1.69
C GLY A 22 -7.08 1.00 -1.19
N SER A 23 -7.20 -0.08 -1.95
CA SER A 23 -7.95 -1.27 -1.58
C SER A 23 -7.43 -2.47 -2.39
N LEU A 24 -7.84 -3.67 -2.02
CA LEU A 24 -7.53 -4.88 -2.78
C LEU A 24 -7.98 -4.79 -4.26
N ASP A 25 -9.01 -3.99 -4.55
CA ASP A 25 -9.50 -3.83 -5.92
C ASP A 25 -8.50 -3.15 -6.86
N ASN A 26 -7.54 -2.39 -6.33
CA ASN A 26 -6.47 -1.79 -7.12
C ASN A 26 -5.47 -2.83 -7.64
N TRP A 27 -5.43 -4.01 -7.02
CA TRP A 27 -4.42 -5.04 -7.27
C TRP A 27 -4.94 -6.29 -7.97
N ILE A 28 -6.24 -6.35 -8.32
CA ILE A 28 -6.85 -7.57 -8.90
C ILE A 28 -6.16 -8.01 -10.19
N SER A 29 -5.84 -7.08 -11.10
CA SER A 29 -5.16 -7.40 -12.36
C SER A 29 -3.77 -7.99 -12.14
N ILE A 30 -2.97 -7.34 -11.27
CA ILE A 30 -1.63 -7.82 -10.88
C ILE A 30 -1.73 -9.18 -10.18
N SER A 31 -2.68 -9.33 -9.25
CA SER A 31 -2.93 -10.60 -8.56
C SER A 31 -3.20 -11.74 -9.51
N LYS A 32 -4.07 -11.55 -10.50
CA LYS A 32 -4.38 -12.56 -11.53
C LYS A 32 -3.17 -12.90 -12.39
N SER A 33 -2.31 -11.94 -12.70
CA SER A 33 -1.10 -12.20 -13.47
C SER A 33 -0.08 -13.01 -12.67
N LEU A 34 0.21 -12.60 -11.44
CA LEU A 34 1.14 -13.29 -10.55
C LEU A 34 0.64 -14.66 -10.07
N SER A 35 -0.69 -14.86 -10.03
CA SER A 35 -1.30 -16.13 -9.58
C SER A 35 -1.03 -17.31 -10.51
N LYS A 36 -0.44 -17.09 -11.67
CA LYS A 36 0.06 -18.17 -12.54
C LYS A 36 1.25 -18.94 -11.92
N ASN A 37 2.00 -18.29 -11.02
CA ASN A 37 3.22 -18.83 -10.41
C ASN A 37 3.18 -18.88 -8.88
N PHE A 38 2.25 -18.17 -8.23
CA PHE A 38 2.20 -18.00 -6.78
C PHE A 38 0.76 -18.06 -6.24
N LYS A 39 0.63 -18.40 -4.95
CA LYS A 39 -0.62 -18.19 -4.23
C LYS A 39 -0.67 -16.72 -3.77
N ILE A 40 -1.45 -15.90 -4.45
CA ILE A 40 -1.58 -14.47 -4.16
C ILE A 40 -2.71 -14.24 -3.17
N ILE A 41 -2.43 -13.56 -2.08
CA ILE A 41 -3.39 -13.06 -1.11
C ILE A 41 -3.38 -11.54 -1.18
N VAL A 42 -4.43 -10.94 -1.70
CA VAL A 42 -4.61 -9.48 -1.73
C VAL A 42 -5.67 -9.08 -0.72
N LEU A 43 -5.37 -8.13 0.14
CA LEU A 43 -6.25 -7.76 1.25
C LEU A 43 -6.54 -6.27 1.30
N ASP A 44 -7.64 -5.90 1.95
CA ASP A 44 -7.85 -4.55 2.42
C ASP A 44 -7.13 -4.38 3.76
N LEU A 45 -6.26 -3.39 3.89
CA LEU A 45 -5.62 -3.05 5.16
C LEU A 45 -6.65 -2.58 6.19
N PRO A 46 -6.39 -2.69 7.50
CA PRO A 46 -7.22 -2.02 8.51
C PRO A 46 -7.50 -0.56 8.13
N ASP A 47 -8.68 -0.08 8.44
CA ASP A 47 -9.19 1.26 8.09
C ASP A 47 -9.43 1.52 6.60
N HIS A 48 -9.33 0.48 5.75
CA HIS A 48 -9.55 0.57 4.31
C HIS A 48 -10.51 -0.50 3.79
N GLY A 49 -11.13 -0.20 2.65
CA GLY A 49 -11.97 -1.13 1.91
C GLY A 49 -13.14 -1.69 2.73
N LYS A 50 -13.16 -3.01 2.94
CA LYS A 50 -14.15 -3.72 3.76
C LYS A 50 -13.56 -4.29 5.05
N SER A 51 -12.30 -4.02 5.34
CA SER A 51 -11.67 -4.43 6.59
C SER A 51 -12.17 -3.59 7.77
N PHE A 52 -11.96 -4.09 8.97
CA PHE A 52 -12.37 -3.42 10.20
C PHE A 52 -11.71 -2.05 10.37
N HIS A 53 -12.40 -1.15 11.07
CA HIS A 53 -11.89 0.17 11.44
C HIS A 53 -11.27 0.13 12.83
N THR A 54 -10.18 0.88 12.99
CA THR A 54 -9.49 1.07 14.28
C THR A 54 -9.79 2.44 14.87
N THR A 55 -9.37 2.66 16.11
CA THR A 55 -9.46 3.97 16.78
C THR A 55 -8.15 4.74 16.77
N MET A 56 -7.04 4.09 16.36
CA MET A 56 -5.70 4.69 16.32
C MET A 56 -4.86 4.01 15.25
N PHE A 57 -4.25 4.80 14.37
CA PHE A 57 -3.29 4.31 13.39
C PHE A 57 -1.95 3.96 14.06
N SER A 58 -1.41 2.78 13.75
CA SER A 58 -0.07 2.37 14.18
C SER A 58 0.49 1.29 13.25
N TYR A 59 1.64 1.53 12.64
CA TYR A 59 2.35 0.54 11.83
C TYR A 59 2.60 -0.77 12.60
N LYS A 60 2.97 -0.66 13.89
CA LYS A 60 3.17 -1.81 14.78
C LYS A 60 1.89 -2.63 14.92
N LYS A 61 0.77 -2.00 15.27
CA LYS A 61 -0.52 -2.70 15.45
C LYS A 61 -1.02 -3.31 14.14
N ILE A 62 -0.83 -2.64 13.00
CA ILE A 62 -1.21 -3.21 11.71
C ILE A 62 -0.37 -4.45 11.41
N ALA A 63 0.95 -4.43 11.65
CA ALA A 63 1.81 -5.59 11.48
C ALA A 63 1.42 -6.76 12.41
N GLU A 64 1.02 -6.49 13.67
CA GLU A 64 0.49 -7.47 14.61
C GLU A 64 -0.83 -8.09 14.10
N HIS A 65 -1.77 -7.28 13.59
CA HIS A 65 -3.02 -7.78 13.01
C HIS A 65 -2.79 -8.64 11.77
N LEU A 66 -1.84 -8.26 10.91
CA LEU A 66 -1.44 -9.06 9.76
C LEU A 66 -0.83 -10.40 10.19
N HIS A 67 0.01 -10.38 11.23
CA HIS A 67 0.62 -11.62 11.75
C HIS A 67 -0.44 -12.60 12.25
N LEU A 68 -1.39 -12.14 13.05
CA LEU A 68 -2.53 -12.93 13.51
C LEU A 68 -3.39 -13.45 12.34
N PHE A 69 -3.60 -12.63 11.33
CA PHE A 69 -4.31 -13.05 10.12
C PHE A 69 -3.55 -14.15 9.36
N PHE A 70 -2.22 -14.05 9.25
CA PHE A 70 -1.40 -15.07 8.61
C PHE A 70 -1.42 -16.38 9.39
N GLU A 71 -1.31 -16.33 10.71
CA GLU A 71 -1.40 -17.52 11.57
C GLU A 71 -2.76 -18.20 11.44
N SER A 72 -3.87 -17.45 11.53
CA SER A 72 -5.23 -17.98 11.43
C SER A 72 -5.56 -18.60 10.06
N ASN A 73 -4.85 -18.18 9.00
CA ASN A 73 -4.95 -18.74 7.66
C ASN A 73 -3.84 -19.75 7.32
N SER A 74 -3.05 -20.16 8.31
CA SER A 74 -1.93 -21.11 8.15
C SER A 74 -0.89 -20.66 7.10
N LEU A 75 -0.70 -19.35 6.93
CA LEU A 75 0.26 -18.78 6.01
C LEU A 75 1.63 -18.69 6.68
N LYS A 76 2.58 -19.46 6.18
CA LYS A 76 3.96 -19.49 6.67
C LYS A 76 4.92 -19.17 5.53
N ASN A 77 6.10 -18.64 5.90
CA ASN A 77 7.17 -18.33 4.94
C ASN A 77 6.64 -17.50 3.75
N ILE A 78 5.94 -16.41 4.08
CA ILE A 78 5.26 -15.55 3.12
C ILE A 78 6.22 -14.58 2.47
N SER A 79 5.95 -14.19 1.21
CA SER A 79 6.52 -12.97 0.64
C SER A 79 5.49 -11.84 0.71
N ILE A 80 5.96 -10.61 0.88
CA ILE A 80 5.09 -9.42 0.92
C ILE A 80 5.45 -8.49 -0.23
N ILE A 81 4.43 -7.99 -0.93
CA ILE A 81 4.52 -6.87 -1.87
C ILE A 81 3.74 -5.71 -1.25
N GLY A 82 4.42 -4.65 -0.87
CA GLY A 82 3.79 -3.48 -0.24
C GLY A 82 4.05 -2.20 -1.04
N HIS A 83 2.98 -1.48 -1.40
CA HIS A 83 3.06 -0.20 -2.09
C HIS A 83 2.89 0.96 -1.12
N SER A 84 3.78 1.95 -1.18
CA SER A 84 3.66 3.18 -0.40
C SER A 84 3.46 2.89 1.10
N MET A 85 2.37 3.30 1.74
CA MET A 85 2.02 2.95 3.12
C MET A 85 2.10 1.43 3.37
N GLY A 86 1.62 0.60 2.42
CA GLY A 86 1.73 -0.86 2.48
C GLY A 86 3.19 -1.35 2.47
N GLY A 87 4.08 -0.62 1.79
CA GLY A 87 5.53 -0.87 1.83
C GLY A 87 6.12 -0.63 3.21
N LYS A 88 5.76 0.48 3.87
CA LYS A 88 6.14 0.73 5.26
C LYS A 88 5.59 -0.33 6.23
N ILE A 89 4.36 -0.80 6.00
CA ILE A 89 3.79 -1.92 6.78
C ILE A 89 4.61 -3.20 6.56
N GLY A 90 5.00 -3.50 5.32
CA GLY A 90 5.86 -4.64 5.00
C GLY A 90 7.23 -4.56 5.66
N ILE A 91 7.85 -3.37 5.67
CA ILE A 91 9.11 -3.12 6.40
C ILE A 91 8.92 -3.33 7.90
N LYS A 92 7.83 -2.81 8.49
CA LYS A 92 7.56 -3.01 9.92
C LYS A 92 7.26 -4.47 10.25
N TYR A 93 6.61 -5.20 9.35
CA TYR A 93 6.41 -6.64 9.48
C TYR A 93 7.74 -7.40 9.47
N ALA A 94 8.65 -7.07 8.56
CA ALA A 94 9.99 -7.66 8.49
C ALA A 94 10.81 -7.41 9.77
N ASP A 95 10.70 -6.21 10.37
CA ASP A 95 11.33 -5.84 11.64
C ASP A 95 10.82 -6.68 12.81
N MET A 96 9.51 -6.96 12.85
CA MET A 96 8.87 -7.65 13.99
C MET A 96 8.82 -9.17 13.84
N PHE A 97 8.61 -9.67 12.63
CA PHE A 97 8.36 -11.08 12.34
C PHE A 97 9.27 -11.65 11.24
N PRO A 98 10.60 -11.46 11.31
CA PRO A 98 11.53 -11.81 10.22
C PRO A 98 11.53 -13.31 9.89
N LYS A 99 11.21 -14.18 10.85
CA LYS A 99 11.20 -15.65 10.66
C LYS A 99 10.00 -16.14 9.86
N ASN A 100 8.92 -15.36 9.80
CA ASN A 100 7.71 -15.71 9.02
C ASN A 100 7.72 -15.09 7.61
N LEU A 101 8.69 -14.23 7.33
CA LEU A 101 8.86 -13.54 6.05
C LEU A 101 9.96 -14.22 5.24
N ASP A 102 9.64 -14.62 4.00
CA ASP A 102 10.62 -15.07 2.99
C ASP A 102 11.27 -13.85 2.34
N LYS A 103 10.52 -13.10 1.55
CA LYS A 103 11.00 -11.95 0.78
C LYS A 103 10.08 -10.75 0.93
N LEU A 104 10.66 -9.56 0.74
CA LEU A 104 9.93 -8.30 0.78
C LEU A 104 10.14 -7.51 -0.52
N VAL A 105 9.04 -7.13 -1.18
CA VAL A 105 9.03 -6.17 -2.28
C VAL A 105 8.41 -4.87 -1.76
N VAL A 106 9.19 -3.81 -1.75
CA VAL A 106 8.78 -2.47 -1.32
C VAL A 106 8.62 -1.59 -2.55
N VAL A 107 7.40 -1.14 -2.82
CA VAL A 107 7.09 -0.40 -4.04
C VAL A 107 6.97 1.08 -3.73
N ASP A 108 7.90 1.82 -4.26
CA ASP A 108 8.03 3.28 -4.32
C ASP A 108 7.89 3.99 -2.96
N ILE A 109 8.60 3.47 -1.98
CA ILE A 109 8.69 4.00 -0.61
C ILE A 109 9.95 3.45 0.06
N THR A 110 10.43 4.09 1.13
CA THR A 110 11.43 3.56 2.06
C THR A 110 10.97 3.72 3.51
N ASN A 111 11.83 3.43 4.48
CA ASN A 111 11.53 3.65 5.91
C ASN A 111 11.74 5.11 6.37
N LYS A 112 12.16 6.04 5.47
CA LYS A 112 12.38 7.46 5.83
C LYS A 112 11.09 8.20 6.15
N GLU A 113 11.23 9.41 6.67
CA GLU A 113 10.14 10.36 6.77
C GLU A 113 9.80 10.96 5.40
N TYR A 114 8.52 11.22 5.19
CA TYR A 114 8.00 11.91 4.01
C TYR A 114 7.19 13.13 4.43
N SER A 115 7.17 14.17 3.61
CA SER A 115 6.35 15.34 3.90
C SER A 115 4.86 14.99 3.86
N SER A 116 4.16 15.24 4.95
CA SER A 116 2.69 15.09 5.03
C SER A 116 1.95 16.00 4.05
N LYS A 117 2.55 17.12 3.65
CA LYS A 117 2.00 18.07 2.68
C LYS A 117 1.74 17.45 1.29
N ARG A 118 2.36 16.31 0.97
CA ARG A 118 2.07 15.55 -0.25
C ARG A 118 0.61 15.18 -0.40
N PHE A 119 -0.13 15.10 0.70
CA PHE A 119 -1.53 14.68 0.74
C PHE A 119 -2.52 15.82 0.94
N ASP A 120 -2.06 17.07 1.12
CA ASP A 120 -2.90 18.22 1.47
C ASP A 120 -4.06 18.41 0.47
N HIS A 121 -3.78 18.30 -0.84
CA HIS A 121 -4.79 18.46 -1.90
C HIS A 121 -5.86 17.36 -1.85
N ILE A 122 -5.49 16.12 -1.52
CA ILE A 122 -6.43 15.01 -1.33
C ILE A 122 -7.30 15.27 -0.10
N PHE A 123 -6.70 15.74 0.99
CA PHE A 123 -7.41 16.01 2.24
C PHE A 123 -8.36 17.20 2.12
N LEU A 124 -7.98 18.23 1.37
CA LEU A 124 -8.89 19.34 1.06
C LEU A 124 -10.11 18.84 0.28
N ALA A 125 -9.92 17.95 -0.69
CA ALA A 125 -11.03 17.34 -1.44
C ALA A 125 -11.95 16.50 -0.53
N ILE A 126 -11.38 15.63 0.31
CA ILE A 126 -12.15 14.80 1.25
C ILE A 126 -12.92 15.68 2.23
N ASN A 127 -12.29 16.71 2.81
CA ASN A 127 -12.94 17.63 3.74
C ASN A 127 -14.06 18.43 3.08
N ALA A 128 -13.93 18.81 1.80
CA ALA A 128 -14.98 19.47 1.06
C ALA A 128 -16.18 18.52 0.83
N LEU A 129 -15.91 17.25 0.49
CA LEU A 129 -16.94 16.23 0.32
C LEU A 129 -17.64 15.84 1.62
N ASN A 130 -16.93 15.83 2.74
CA ASN A 130 -17.52 15.52 4.07
C ASN A 130 -18.54 16.56 4.55
N LYS A 131 -18.56 17.76 3.96
CA LYS A 131 -19.49 18.85 4.33
C LYS A 131 -20.84 18.76 3.63
N ILE A 132 -21.01 17.81 2.70
CA ILE A 132 -22.21 17.71 1.86
C ILE A 132 -22.74 16.28 1.80
N LYS A 133 -24.01 16.12 1.46
CA LYS A 133 -24.57 14.84 1.05
C LYS A 133 -24.16 14.54 -0.39
N ILE A 134 -23.36 13.47 -0.57
CA ILE A 134 -22.88 13.07 -1.90
C ILE A 134 -23.94 12.19 -2.58
N ASN A 135 -24.67 12.76 -3.53
CA ASN A 135 -25.77 12.08 -4.21
C ASN A 135 -25.33 11.30 -5.45
N SER A 136 -24.20 11.68 -6.06
CA SER A 136 -23.64 11.01 -7.24
C SER A 136 -22.12 11.12 -7.30
N ARG A 137 -21.49 10.18 -8.02
CA ARG A 137 -20.04 10.21 -8.27
C ARG A 137 -19.64 11.42 -9.12
N SER A 138 -20.50 11.80 -10.10
CA SER A 138 -20.24 12.98 -10.93
C SER A 138 -20.24 14.27 -10.12
N HIS A 139 -21.11 14.38 -9.11
CA HIS A 139 -21.12 15.52 -8.20
C HIS A 139 -19.84 15.55 -7.34
N ALA A 140 -19.42 14.40 -6.80
CA ALA A 140 -18.16 14.29 -6.07
C ALA A 140 -16.95 14.63 -6.95
N ASP A 141 -16.92 14.18 -8.20
CA ASP A 141 -15.86 14.49 -9.16
C ASP A 141 -15.77 16.02 -9.42
N LEU A 142 -16.91 16.67 -9.68
CA LEU A 142 -16.96 18.11 -9.92
C LEU A 142 -16.37 18.93 -8.76
N ILE A 143 -16.67 18.55 -7.52
CA ILE A 143 -16.13 19.22 -6.33
C ILE A 143 -14.63 18.94 -6.18
N SER A 144 -14.23 17.67 -6.35
CA SER A 144 -12.86 17.25 -6.15
C SER A 144 -11.87 17.82 -7.17
N ARG A 145 -12.31 18.16 -8.38
CA ARG A 145 -11.48 18.79 -9.44
C ARG A 145 -10.79 20.06 -9.00
N LYS A 146 -11.39 20.80 -8.07
CA LYS A 146 -10.82 22.04 -7.53
C LYS A 146 -9.54 21.79 -6.71
N PHE A 147 -9.39 20.61 -6.18
CA PHE A 147 -8.28 20.22 -5.29
C PHE A 147 -7.36 19.20 -5.95
N ILE A 148 -7.92 18.23 -6.68
CA ILE A 148 -7.20 17.15 -7.36
C ILE A 148 -7.41 17.31 -8.88
N PRO A 149 -6.57 18.09 -9.57
CA PRO A 149 -6.73 18.35 -11.01
C PRO A 149 -6.44 17.11 -11.86
N ILE A 150 -5.53 16.22 -11.41
CA ILE A 150 -5.15 15.02 -12.15
C ILE A 150 -6.27 13.98 -12.06
N GLU A 151 -6.87 13.64 -13.21
CA GLU A 151 -8.04 12.77 -13.28
C GLU A 151 -7.78 11.37 -12.70
N GLY A 152 -6.64 10.77 -13.01
CA GLY A 152 -6.27 9.44 -12.50
C GLY A 152 -6.22 9.38 -10.97
N GLU A 153 -5.59 10.37 -10.35
CA GLU A 153 -5.51 10.50 -8.90
C GLU A 153 -6.90 10.76 -8.28
N ARG A 154 -7.68 11.64 -8.89
CA ARG A 154 -9.04 11.94 -8.44
C ARG A 154 -9.94 10.71 -8.50
N ASN A 155 -9.89 9.95 -9.58
CA ASN A 155 -10.63 8.70 -9.75
C ASN A 155 -10.20 7.65 -8.71
N PHE A 156 -8.91 7.57 -8.41
CA PHE A 156 -8.39 6.70 -7.35
C PHE A 156 -9.01 7.05 -5.99
N VAL A 157 -9.03 8.32 -5.61
CA VAL A 157 -9.63 8.78 -4.35
C VAL A 157 -11.14 8.50 -4.32
N LEU A 158 -11.86 8.90 -5.38
CA LEU A 158 -13.33 8.77 -5.46
C LEU A 158 -13.82 7.32 -5.60
N LYS A 159 -12.97 6.38 -5.99
CA LYS A 159 -13.29 4.94 -5.98
C LYS A 159 -13.64 4.42 -4.59
N ASN A 160 -13.17 5.12 -3.55
CA ASN A 160 -13.48 4.82 -2.15
C ASN A 160 -14.89 5.21 -1.71
N LEU A 161 -15.60 6.01 -2.50
CA LEU A 161 -17.01 6.30 -2.25
C LEU A 161 -17.85 5.08 -2.62
N LYS A 162 -18.63 4.59 -1.68
CA LYS A 162 -19.56 3.47 -1.87
C LYS A 162 -20.99 3.94 -1.64
N ARG A 163 -21.93 3.43 -2.44
CA ARG A 163 -23.35 3.76 -2.31
C ARG A 163 -23.88 3.21 -0.98
N LYS A 164 -24.59 4.06 -0.23
CA LYS A 164 -25.24 3.74 1.03
C LYS A 164 -26.68 4.27 0.98
N GLY A 165 -27.59 3.43 0.46
CA GLY A 165 -28.95 3.87 0.17
C GLY A 165 -28.99 4.90 -0.95
N ASP A 166 -29.47 6.12 -0.65
CA ASP A 166 -29.65 7.24 -1.59
C ASP A 166 -28.44 8.19 -1.67
N TYR A 167 -27.34 7.92 -0.94
CA TYR A 167 -26.13 8.74 -0.94
C TYR A 167 -24.86 7.87 -1.04
N PHE A 168 -23.70 8.51 -1.12
CA PHE A 168 -22.39 7.88 -1.10
C PHE A 168 -21.67 8.25 0.19
N ASP A 169 -20.96 7.28 0.74
CA ASP A 169 -20.13 7.41 1.93
C ASP A 169 -18.76 6.77 1.71
N TRP A 170 -17.77 7.16 2.48
CA TRP A 170 -16.44 6.61 2.41
C TRP A 170 -16.40 5.17 2.95
N ALA A 171 -15.77 4.28 2.21
CA ALA A 171 -15.45 2.95 2.71
C ALA A 171 -14.30 2.97 3.72
N PRO A 172 -13.17 3.68 3.47
CA PRO A 172 -12.11 3.81 4.45
C PRO A 172 -12.50 4.74 5.62
N ASN A 173 -11.83 4.56 6.74
CA ASN A 173 -11.92 5.43 7.93
C ASN A 173 -11.18 6.75 7.69
N VAL A 174 -11.71 7.57 6.76
CA VAL A 174 -11.02 8.78 6.29
C VAL A 174 -10.67 9.75 7.40
N ASN A 175 -11.53 9.89 8.42
CA ASN A 175 -11.26 10.81 9.54
C ASN A 175 -10.03 10.36 10.36
N LEU A 176 -9.92 9.06 10.63
CA LEU A 176 -8.73 8.52 11.30
C LEU A 176 -7.48 8.72 10.44
N LEU A 177 -7.55 8.38 9.14
CA LEU A 177 -6.41 8.47 8.23
C LEU A 177 -5.93 9.92 8.05
N LEU A 178 -6.86 10.88 7.92
CA LEU A 178 -6.56 12.32 7.88
C LEU A 178 -5.81 12.77 9.15
N ASN A 179 -6.35 12.42 10.32
CA ASN A 179 -5.76 12.79 11.61
C ASN A 179 -4.42 12.08 11.90
N SER A 180 -4.14 10.99 11.17
CA SER A 180 -2.94 10.16 11.36
C SER A 180 -1.84 10.41 10.33
N ILE A 181 -1.99 11.40 9.45
CA ILE A 181 -1.07 11.58 8.32
C ILE A 181 0.39 11.79 8.76
N SER A 182 0.61 12.51 9.85
CA SER A 182 1.95 12.69 10.42
C SER A 182 2.58 11.35 10.84
N SER A 183 1.78 10.45 11.45
CA SER A 183 2.22 9.09 11.80
C SER A 183 2.44 8.21 10.58
N ILE A 184 1.58 8.33 9.55
CA ILE A 184 1.72 7.60 8.28
C ILE A 184 2.99 8.04 7.54
N SER A 185 3.30 9.33 7.57
CA SER A 185 4.47 9.92 6.90
C SER A 185 5.79 9.76 7.67
N SER A 186 5.73 9.49 8.98
CA SER A 186 6.91 9.46 9.86
C SER A 186 7.94 8.41 9.45
N LYS A 187 9.19 8.62 9.85
CA LYS A 187 10.27 7.62 9.73
C LYS A 187 9.93 6.37 10.54
N LEU A 188 10.14 5.21 9.94
CA LEU A 188 10.09 3.94 10.68
C LEU A 188 11.46 3.66 11.32
N LEU A 189 11.47 3.61 12.64
CA LEU A 189 12.63 3.13 13.38
C LEU A 189 12.59 1.60 13.41
N LEU A 190 13.69 0.98 12.98
CA LEU A 190 13.90 -0.46 13.00
C LEU A 190 14.64 -0.86 14.27
N THR A 191 14.33 -2.02 14.80
CA THR A 191 15.03 -2.58 15.98
C THR A 191 16.42 -3.09 15.63
N SER A 192 16.58 -3.56 14.39
CA SER A 192 17.84 -4.00 13.81
C SER A 192 17.75 -3.97 12.29
N PRO A 193 18.87 -4.00 11.54
CA PRO A 193 18.84 -4.09 10.09
C PRO A 193 18.08 -5.34 9.63
N ILE A 194 17.24 -5.18 8.60
CA ILE A 194 16.46 -6.25 7.99
C ILE A 194 17.40 -7.23 7.27
N LYS A 195 17.28 -8.52 7.60
CA LYS A 195 18.13 -9.60 7.07
C LYS A 195 17.50 -10.36 5.90
N ASN A 196 16.18 -10.28 5.76
CA ASN A 196 15.45 -10.87 4.64
C ASN A 196 15.87 -10.21 3.31
N ASP A 197 15.70 -10.92 2.22
CA ASP A 197 15.94 -10.36 0.89
C ASP A 197 14.87 -9.31 0.56
N VAL A 198 15.30 -8.11 0.17
CA VAL A 198 14.40 -6.97 -0.13
C VAL A 198 14.62 -6.47 -1.55
N LEU A 199 13.53 -6.29 -2.28
CA LEU A 199 13.51 -5.57 -3.54
C LEU A 199 12.78 -4.24 -3.36
N PHE A 200 13.49 -3.14 -3.59
CA PHE A 200 12.86 -1.84 -3.77
C PHE A 200 12.55 -1.64 -5.26
N ILE A 201 11.31 -1.36 -5.57
CA ILE A 201 10.88 -0.98 -6.93
C ILE A 201 10.53 0.50 -6.88
N LYS A 202 11.14 1.30 -7.74
CA LYS A 202 10.85 2.73 -7.87
C LYS A 202 10.36 3.07 -9.28
N GLY A 203 9.53 4.08 -9.40
CA GLY A 203 9.17 4.65 -10.70
C GLY A 203 10.24 5.63 -11.17
N GLU A 204 10.57 5.60 -12.47
CA GLU A 204 11.54 6.52 -13.09
C GLU A 204 11.20 7.99 -12.83
N LYS A 205 9.89 8.33 -12.84
CA LYS A 205 9.36 9.70 -12.66
C LYS A 205 8.98 10.00 -11.20
N SER A 206 9.26 9.07 -10.27
CA SER A 206 8.93 9.22 -8.85
C SER A 206 10.09 9.84 -8.07
N ASP A 207 9.77 10.69 -7.12
CA ASP A 207 10.70 11.30 -6.18
C ASP A 207 10.68 10.65 -4.78
N TYR A 208 10.00 9.50 -4.64
CA TYR A 208 9.89 8.83 -3.34
C TYR A 208 11.18 8.11 -2.93
N ILE A 209 11.92 7.55 -3.87
CA ILE A 209 13.23 6.92 -3.63
C ILE A 209 14.27 7.67 -4.45
N ASN A 210 15.18 8.36 -3.77
CA ASN A 210 16.22 9.17 -4.37
C ASN A 210 17.59 8.53 -4.16
N LYS A 211 18.61 9.05 -4.86
CA LYS A 211 19.98 8.58 -4.71
C LYS A 211 20.53 8.81 -3.29
N GLU A 212 20.09 9.86 -2.63
CA GLU A 212 20.47 10.18 -1.24
C GLU A 212 19.94 9.15 -0.22
N ASP A 213 18.97 8.34 -0.59
CA ASP A 213 18.43 7.27 0.27
C ASP A 213 19.36 6.04 0.35
N GLU A 214 20.33 5.89 -0.57
CA GLU A 214 21.16 4.69 -0.69
C GLU A 214 21.93 4.37 0.61
N ASP A 215 22.49 5.38 1.27
CA ASP A 215 23.23 5.14 2.53
C ASP A 215 22.32 4.68 3.65
N SER A 216 21.14 5.27 3.77
CA SER A 216 20.12 4.82 4.73
C SER A 216 19.62 3.40 4.41
N LEU A 217 19.51 3.04 3.13
CA LEU A 217 19.14 1.68 2.73
C LEU A 217 20.23 0.66 3.10
N LYS A 218 21.52 0.98 2.89
CA LYS A 218 22.65 0.12 3.29
C LYS A 218 22.69 -0.13 4.80
N GLU A 219 22.37 0.88 5.60
CA GLU A 219 22.34 0.76 7.06
C GLU A 219 21.17 -0.12 7.54
N ASN A 220 20.02 -0.01 6.89
CA ASN A 220 18.78 -0.60 7.36
C ASN A 220 18.45 -1.96 6.73
N PHE A 221 19.06 -2.33 5.60
CA PHE A 221 18.76 -3.55 4.84
C PHE A 221 20.05 -4.25 4.41
N LEU A 222 20.32 -5.44 4.98
CA LEU A 222 21.59 -6.15 4.70
C LEU A 222 21.64 -6.77 3.31
N LYS A 223 20.49 -7.11 2.74
CA LYS A 223 20.34 -7.74 1.43
C LYS A 223 19.23 -7.05 0.66
N TYR A 224 19.58 -6.08 -0.18
CA TYR A 224 18.58 -5.41 -0.97
C TYR A 224 19.03 -5.18 -2.42
N LYS A 225 18.06 -4.99 -3.29
CA LYS A 225 18.22 -4.53 -4.67
C LYS A 225 17.26 -3.37 -4.93
N ILE A 226 17.63 -2.48 -5.84
CA ILE A 226 16.74 -1.42 -6.33
C ILE A 226 16.50 -1.67 -7.81
N ASN A 227 15.24 -1.66 -8.22
CA ASN A 227 14.83 -1.77 -9.62
C ASN A 227 14.01 -0.54 -10.00
N GLU A 228 14.43 0.15 -11.06
CA GLU A 228 13.71 1.29 -11.61
C GLU A 228 12.82 0.82 -12.76
N ILE A 229 11.54 1.22 -12.72
CA ILE A 229 10.56 0.89 -13.76
C ILE A 229 10.34 2.11 -14.65
N PRO A 230 10.64 2.00 -15.96
CA PRO A 230 10.55 3.11 -16.88
C PRO A 230 9.11 3.58 -17.07
N ASN A 231 8.95 4.88 -17.42
CA ASN A 231 7.68 5.53 -17.72
C ASN A 231 6.63 5.46 -16.60
N SER A 232 7.04 5.31 -15.36
CA SER A 232 6.14 5.23 -14.21
C SER A 232 6.50 6.25 -13.13
N GLY A 233 5.48 6.77 -12.45
CA GLY A 233 5.56 7.57 -11.23
C GLY A 233 5.28 6.72 -9.99
N HIS A 234 4.55 7.29 -9.02
CA HIS A 234 4.28 6.62 -7.74
C HIS A 234 3.40 5.35 -7.86
N TRP A 235 2.50 5.29 -8.83
CA TRP A 235 1.66 4.10 -9.06
C TRP A 235 2.30 3.11 -10.05
N VAL A 236 3.54 2.71 -9.79
CA VAL A 236 4.37 1.87 -10.66
C VAL A 236 3.63 0.65 -11.21
N HIS A 237 2.91 -0.07 -10.33
CA HIS A 237 2.13 -1.27 -10.66
C HIS A 237 0.94 -1.02 -11.60
N ALA A 238 0.43 0.22 -11.64
CA ALA A 238 -0.68 0.62 -12.50
C ALA A 238 -0.18 1.27 -13.80
N GLU A 239 0.89 2.06 -13.74
CA GLU A 239 1.41 2.84 -14.87
C GLU A 239 2.27 1.99 -15.82
N ASN A 240 3.04 1.04 -15.29
CA ASN A 240 3.79 0.06 -16.10
C ASN A 240 3.70 -1.34 -15.47
N SER A 241 2.51 -1.93 -15.55
CA SER A 241 2.22 -3.23 -14.96
C SER A 241 3.05 -4.37 -15.50
N ARG A 242 3.46 -4.31 -16.78
CA ARG A 242 4.26 -5.38 -17.44
C ARG A 242 5.64 -5.49 -16.79
N ASP A 243 6.38 -4.39 -16.74
CA ASP A 243 7.76 -4.41 -16.23
C ASP A 243 7.76 -4.58 -14.71
N PHE A 244 6.73 -4.06 -14.04
CA PHE A 244 6.50 -4.32 -12.61
C PHE A 244 6.34 -5.81 -12.33
N ILE A 245 5.46 -6.52 -13.04
CA ILE A 245 5.23 -7.96 -12.87
C ILE A 245 6.52 -8.75 -13.14
N ASN A 246 7.21 -8.45 -14.23
CA ASN A 246 8.48 -9.09 -14.57
C ASN A 246 9.53 -8.92 -13.46
N SER A 247 9.65 -7.71 -12.92
CA SER A 247 10.58 -7.40 -11.83
C SER A 247 10.26 -8.21 -10.56
N VAL A 248 8.98 -8.26 -10.19
CA VAL A 248 8.50 -9.01 -9.02
C VAL A 248 8.72 -10.52 -9.21
N GLU A 249 8.32 -11.08 -10.35
CA GLU A 249 8.47 -12.52 -10.61
C GLU A 249 9.93 -12.96 -10.61
N ASN A 250 10.82 -12.20 -11.25
CA ASN A 250 12.24 -12.51 -11.26
C ASN A 250 12.84 -12.52 -9.84
N PHE A 251 12.42 -11.61 -8.99
CA PHE A 251 12.89 -11.56 -7.60
C PHE A 251 12.32 -12.69 -6.74
N LEU A 252 11.03 -13.00 -6.88
CA LEU A 252 10.37 -14.01 -6.06
C LEU A 252 10.74 -15.45 -6.43
N LYS A 253 11.16 -15.70 -7.67
CA LYS A 253 11.61 -17.02 -8.16
C LYS A 253 13.04 -17.39 -7.75
N LEU A 254 13.87 -16.41 -7.38
CA LEU A 254 15.24 -16.64 -6.86
C LEU A 254 15.20 -17.30 -5.48
#